data_a3f269035717756209ec6e7436cf9fb2
#
_entry.id   a3f269035717756209ec6e7436cf9fb2
#
_cell.length_a   1.000
_cell.length_b   1.000
_cell.length_c   1.000
_cell.angle_alpha   90.00
_cell.angle_beta   90.00
_cell.angle_gamma   90.00
#
_symmetry.space_group_name_H-M   'P 1'
#
loop_
_entity.id
_entity.type
_entity.pdbx_description
1 polymer ?
#
loop_
_entity_poly.entity_id
_entity_poly.type
_entity_poly.pdbx_seq_one_letter_code
_entity_poly.pdbx_strand_id
1 'polypeptide(L)'
;MRNMIFSANIGKALCLATMGISLLSTVQVAVAIPAVAAETQVVNRQGGITVFPNREAQYRIPAIVECKSGKLIAFTDHRYHNQDIGGGRHLDIVMKTSMDKGATWSSPEQMVAKGGNGIATSFDCAHGDAAVVVDKKSGRILLMCASGGIGYWESKRGNLLMMGRYYSDDEGKTWYGEEVTKQIY
;
A
#
# COMPACT_ATOMS: atom_id res chain seq x y z
N MET A 1 -42.01 -2.93 -9.93
CA MET A 1 -42.81 -3.33 -11.12
C MET A 1 -42.20 -2.77 -12.38
N ARG A 2 -42.10 -3.62 -13.37
CA ARG A 2 -41.74 -3.55 -14.79
C ARG A 2 -40.28 -3.92 -15.12
N ASN A 3 -40.17 -5.22 -15.43
CA ASN A 3 -39.13 -5.83 -16.24
C ASN A 3 -39.23 -5.33 -17.69
N MET A 4 -38.07 -5.05 -18.32
CA MET A 4 -37.98 -5.03 -19.78
C MET A 4 -36.99 -6.08 -20.23
N ILE A 5 -37.51 -7.08 -20.91
CA ILE A 5 -36.84 -8.15 -21.62
C ILE A 5 -36.63 -7.65 -23.06
N PHE A 6 -35.40 -7.68 -23.58
CA PHE A 6 -35.18 -7.56 -25.02
C PHE A 6 -34.68 -8.88 -25.58
N SER A 7 -35.56 -9.45 -26.45
CA SER A 7 -35.32 -10.61 -27.29
C SER A 7 -34.53 -10.18 -28.54
N ALA A 8 -33.45 -10.87 -28.88
CA ALA A 8 -32.75 -10.71 -30.13
C ALA A 8 -33.10 -11.86 -31.07
N ASN A 9 -33.62 -11.52 -32.23
CA ASN A 9 -34.00 -12.43 -33.30
C ASN A 9 -32.75 -12.80 -34.14
N ILE A 10 -32.64 -14.10 -34.44
CA ILE A 10 -31.64 -14.71 -35.31
C ILE A 10 -32.14 -14.64 -36.75
N GLY A 11 -31.42 -13.96 -37.59
CA GLY A 11 -31.61 -13.99 -39.03
C GLY A 11 -30.43 -14.66 -39.75
N LYS A 12 -30.61 -15.85 -40.27
CA LYS A 12 -29.65 -16.53 -41.15
C LYS A 12 -29.64 -15.87 -42.54
N ALA A 13 -28.47 -15.46 -43.00
CA ALA A 13 -28.20 -15.22 -44.41
C ALA A 13 -26.88 -15.91 -44.78
N LEU A 14 -27.00 -16.91 -45.66
CA LEU A 14 -25.92 -17.64 -46.31
C LEU A 14 -25.53 -16.86 -47.55
N CYS A 15 -24.28 -16.44 -47.71
CA CYS A 15 -23.72 -15.99 -48.97
C CYS A 15 -22.26 -16.44 -49.08
N LEU A 16 -22.02 -17.29 -50.11
CA LEU A 16 -20.67 -17.65 -50.59
C LEU A 16 -20.09 -16.44 -51.32
N ALA A 17 -18.81 -16.13 -51.06
CA ALA A 17 -17.90 -15.67 -52.11
C ALA A 17 -16.46 -15.46 -51.62
N THR A 18 -15.54 -16.17 -52.23
CA THR A 18 -14.20 -15.83 -52.72
C THR A 18 -13.14 -15.34 -51.72
N MET A 19 -12.04 -16.11 -51.74
CA MET A 19 -10.72 -15.82 -51.19
C MET A 19 -10.19 -14.44 -51.57
N GLY A 20 -9.91 -13.63 -50.56
CA GLY A 20 -9.05 -12.49 -50.65
C GLY A 20 -8.17 -12.48 -49.40
N ILE A 21 -6.89 -12.87 -49.56
CA ILE A 21 -5.89 -12.78 -48.51
C ILE A 21 -5.60 -11.29 -48.33
N SER A 22 -6.23 -10.65 -47.34
CA SER A 22 -5.87 -9.32 -46.90
C SER A 22 -4.90 -9.45 -45.70
N LEU A 23 -3.64 -9.14 -45.93
CA LEU A 23 -2.66 -8.93 -44.87
C LEU A 23 -3.11 -7.69 -44.03
N LEU A 24 -3.83 -7.94 -42.96
CA LEU A 24 -4.02 -6.91 -41.91
C LEU A 24 -2.70 -6.78 -41.15
N SER A 25 -1.93 -5.77 -41.51
CA SER A 25 -0.84 -5.29 -40.67
C SER A 25 -1.45 -4.71 -39.40
N THR A 26 -1.37 -5.45 -38.27
CA THR A 26 -1.68 -4.92 -36.94
C THR A 26 -0.61 -3.90 -36.60
N VAL A 27 -0.95 -2.62 -36.69
CA VAL A 27 -0.14 -1.55 -36.09
C VAL A 27 -0.25 -1.68 -34.58
N GLN A 28 0.76 -2.30 -33.98
CA GLN A 28 0.92 -2.24 -32.51
C GLN A 28 1.34 -0.82 -32.15
N VAL A 29 0.39 -0.03 -31.66
CA VAL A 29 0.72 1.23 -30.97
C VAL A 29 1.32 0.86 -29.62
N ALA A 30 2.63 0.89 -29.53
CA ALA A 30 3.32 0.81 -28.27
C ALA A 30 3.02 2.12 -27.50
N VAL A 31 2.09 2.06 -26.55
CA VAL A 31 1.92 3.14 -25.59
C VAL A 31 3.15 3.10 -24.69
N ALA A 32 4.07 4.02 -24.90
CA ALA A 32 5.20 4.22 -24.02
C ALA A 32 4.62 4.72 -22.67
N ILE A 33 4.63 3.84 -21.65
CA ILE A 33 4.39 4.25 -20.27
C ILE A 33 5.54 5.20 -19.94
N PRO A 34 5.27 6.47 -19.54
CA PRO A 34 6.35 7.36 -19.17
C PRO A 34 7.11 6.71 -18.00
N ALA A 35 8.40 6.53 -18.16
CA ALA A 35 9.28 6.11 -17.07
C ALA A 35 9.09 7.13 -15.93
N VAL A 36 8.57 6.69 -14.80
CA VAL A 36 8.52 7.52 -13.59
C VAL A 36 9.97 7.91 -13.32
N ALA A 37 10.25 9.22 -13.38
CA ALA A 37 11.59 9.73 -13.15
C ALA A 37 12.07 9.22 -11.77
N ALA A 38 13.18 8.52 -11.75
CA ALA A 38 13.78 8.08 -10.49
C ALA A 38 14.08 9.33 -9.67
N GLU A 39 13.45 9.46 -8.51
CA GLU A 39 13.79 10.53 -7.58
C GLU A 39 15.29 10.47 -7.26
N THR A 40 15.98 11.61 -7.34
CA THR A 40 17.40 11.67 -6.98
C THR A 40 17.56 11.23 -5.53
N GLN A 41 18.29 10.14 -5.31
CA GLN A 41 18.48 9.59 -3.97
C GLN A 41 19.27 10.57 -3.09
N VAL A 42 18.76 10.82 -1.90
CA VAL A 42 19.43 11.68 -0.93
C VAL A 42 20.44 10.84 -0.15
N VAL A 43 21.73 11.04 -0.42
CA VAL A 43 22.82 10.43 0.35
C VAL A 43 23.08 11.27 1.60
N ASN A 44 23.05 10.64 2.78
CA ASN A 44 23.37 11.33 4.02
C ASN A 44 24.89 11.54 4.20
N ARG A 45 25.29 12.32 5.23
CA ARG A 45 26.70 12.66 5.49
C ARG A 45 27.60 11.44 5.74
N GLN A 46 27.06 10.29 6.10
CA GLN A 46 27.77 9.02 6.33
C GLN A 46 27.79 8.11 5.10
N GLY A 47 27.28 8.58 3.95
CA GLY A 47 27.19 7.79 2.71
C GLY A 47 26.00 6.84 2.66
N GLY A 48 25.09 6.87 3.65
CA GLY A 48 23.84 6.09 3.64
C GLY A 48 22.76 6.74 2.79
N ILE A 49 21.87 5.91 2.25
CA ILE A 49 20.73 6.36 1.45
C ILE A 49 19.57 6.74 2.37
N THR A 50 19.01 7.92 2.19
CA THR A 50 17.78 8.34 2.87
C THR A 50 16.57 7.83 2.08
N VAL A 51 15.90 6.81 2.59
CA VAL A 51 14.75 6.16 1.92
C VAL A 51 13.51 7.06 1.94
N PHE A 52 13.25 7.71 3.08
CA PHE A 52 12.11 8.61 3.29
C PHE A 52 12.64 9.98 3.71
N PRO A 53 12.87 10.91 2.78
CA PRO A 53 13.38 12.24 3.12
C PRO A 53 12.26 13.07 3.76
N ASN A 54 12.51 13.63 4.96
CA ASN A 54 11.61 14.57 5.60
C ASN A 54 11.64 15.92 4.85
N ARG A 55 10.62 16.17 4.07
CA ARG A 55 10.41 17.43 3.34
C ARG A 55 9.11 18.11 3.81
N GLU A 56 7.97 17.62 3.35
CA GLU A 56 6.64 18.13 3.66
C GLU A 56 5.94 17.31 4.75
N ALA A 57 6.30 16.03 4.87
CA ALA A 57 5.78 15.13 5.88
C ALA A 57 6.91 14.64 6.79
N GLN A 58 6.58 14.26 8.03
CA GLN A 58 7.51 13.64 8.95
C GLN A 58 7.40 12.12 8.86
N TYR A 59 8.50 11.48 8.50
CA TYR A 59 8.61 10.02 8.49
C TYR A 59 9.30 9.55 9.77
N ARG A 60 8.64 8.62 10.50
CA ARG A 60 9.14 8.11 11.79
C ARG A 60 8.87 6.61 11.92
N ILE A 61 9.48 5.98 12.92
CA ILE A 61 9.29 4.57 13.26
C ILE A 61 9.53 3.66 12.06
N PRO A 62 10.76 3.64 11.51
CA PRO A 62 11.07 2.82 10.34
C PRO A 62 11.13 1.32 10.68
N ALA A 63 10.64 0.48 9.79
CA ALA A 63 10.83 -0.96 9.78
C ALA A 63 11.29 -1.41 8.40
N ILE A 64 12.03 -2.52 8.31
CA ILE A 64 12.49 -3.09 7.05
C ILE A 64 12.38 -4.61 7.08
N VAL A 65 11.98 -5.20 5.98
CA VAL A 65 11.98 -6.65 5.79
C VAL A 65 12.56 -7.04 4.44
N GLU A 66 13.05 -8.28 4.37
CA GLU A 66 13.45 -8.93 3.12
C GLU A 66 12.43 -10.01 2.76
N CYS A 67 11.87 -9.92 1.56
CA CYS A 67 10.95 -10.89 0.97
C CYS A 67 11.70 -12.14 0.49
N LYS A 68 10.95 -13.21 0.16
CA LYS A 68 11.55 -14.46 -0.39
C LYS A 68 12.32 -14.24 -1.70
N SER A 69 11.89 -13.30 -2.52
CA SER A 69 12.57 -12.92 -3.77
C SER A 69 13.89 -12.17 -3.56
N GLY A 70 14.20 -11.74 -2.34
CA GLY A 70 15.30 -10.83 -2.03
C GLY A 70 14.91 -9.35 -2.15
N LYS A 71 13.66 -9.03 -2.51
CA LYS A 71 13.14 -7.66 -2.50
C LYS A 71 13.13 -7.14 -1.07
N LEU A 72 13.64 -5.93 -0.86
CA LEU A 72 13.51 -5.21 0.40
C LEU A 72 12.27 -4.33 0.39
N ILE A 73 11.59 -4.28 1.54
CA ILE A 73 10.48 -3.34 1.77
C ILE A 73 10.79 -2.57 3.05
N ALA A 74 10.85 -1.24 2.94
CA ALA A 74 10.96 -0.33 4.05
C ALA A 74 9.59 0.29 4.33
N PHE A 75 9.21 0.32 5.59
CA PHE A 75 7.96 0.89 6.10
C PHE A 75 8.25 2.07 7.00
N THR A 76 7.31 3.00 7.12
CA THR A 76 7.39 4.12 8.04
C THR A 76 6.02 4.70 8.32
N ASP A 77 5.87 5.36 9.47
CA ASP A 77 4.77 6.29 9.69
C ASP A 77 4.94 7.51 8.79
N HIS A 78 3.89 7.87 8.06
CA HIS A 78 3.76 9.15 7.39
C HIS A 78 2.90 10.07 8.26
N ARG A 79 3.53 11.04 8.89
CA ARG A 79 2.88 11.96 9.84
C ARG A 79 2.63 13.30 9.18
N TYR A 80 1.37 13.74 9.18
CA TYR A 80 0.97 15.05 8.66
C TYR A 80 1.17 16.19 9.69
N HIS A 81 1.75 15.86 10.84
CA HIS A 81 2.10 16.75 11.95
C HIS A 81 3.27 16.14 12.76
N ASN A 82 3.79 16.91 13.71
CA ASN A 82 4.96 16.50 14.52
C ASN A 82 4.64 15.63 15.75
N GLN A 83 3.39 15.21 15.93
CA GLN A 83 2.94 14.46 17.09
C GLN A 83 2.63 13.00 16.76
N ASP A 84 2.44 12.19 17.78
CA ASP A 84 2.10 10.77 17.69
C ASP A 84 0.60 10.52 17.55
N ILE A 85 0.19 9.23 17.48
CA ILE A 85 -1.22 8.82 17.56
C ILE A 85 -1.89 9.45 18.76
N GLY A 86 -3.10 9.96 18.59
CA GLY A 86 -3.94 10.56 19.61
C GLY A 86 -4.68 11.79 19.12
N GLY A 87 -5.82 12.09 19.76
CA GLY A 87 -6.59 13.30 19.49
C GLY A 87 -7.10 13.45 18.06
N GLY A 88 -7.40 12.36 17.38
CA GLY A 88 -7.95 12.39 16.00
C GLY A 88 -6.93 12.76 14.90
N ARG A 89 -5.62 12.66 15.19
CA ARG A 89 -4.56 13.05 14.24
C ARG A 89 -4.40 12.03 13.14
N HIS A 90 -4.08 12.52 11.94
CA HIS A 90 -3.86 11.70 10.77
C HIS A 90 -2.42 11.14 10.73
N LEU A 91 -2.30 9.82 10.75
CA LEU A 91 -1.08 9.08 10.42
C LEU A 91 -1.43 7.94 9.46
N ASP A 92 -0.55 7.71 8.51
CA ASP A 92 -0.60 6.58 7.60
C ASP A 92 0.64 5.69 7.79
N ILE A 93 0.55 4.41 7.44
CA ILE A 93 1.72 3.58 7.21
C ILE A 93 1.95 3.48 5.71
N VAL A 94 3.13 3.88 5.28
CA VAL A 94 3.56 3.83 3.89
C VAL A 94 4.80 2.96 3.73
N MET A 95 5.08 2.55 2.49
CA MET A 95 6.25 1.73 2.18
C MET A 95 6.95 2.19 0.91
N LYS A 96 8.25 1.83 0.81
CA LYS A 96 9.05 1.84 -0.42
C LYS A 96 9.72 0.49 -0.60
N THR A 97 10.00 0.13 -1.86
CA THR A 97 10.61 -1.14 -2.21
C THR A 97 11.94 -0.96 -2.91
N SER A 98 12.84 -1.94 -2.73
CA SER A 98 14.12 -2.02 -3.43
C SER A 98 14.30 -3.41 -4.01
N MET A 99 14.77 -3.49 -5.26
CA MET A 99 15.12 -4.73 -5.97
C MET A 99 16.62 -4.96 -6.09
N ASP A 100 17.44 -4.04 -5.59
CA ASP A 100 18.90 -4.00 -5.74
C ASP A 100 19.62 -3.88 -4.39
N LYS A 101 19.09 -4.59 -3.38
CA LYS A 101 19.64 -4.65 -2.01
C LYS A 101 19.76 -3.27 -1.32
N GLY A 102 18.84 -2.37 -1.62
CA GLY A 102 18.76 -1.06 -1.01
C GLY A 102 19.54 0.03 -1.71
N ALA A 103 20.16 -0.26 -2.87
CA ALA A 103 20.88 0.75 -3.64
C ALA A 103 19.93 1.79 -4.25
N THR A 104 18.73 1.38 -4.68
CA THR A 104 17.66 2.28 -5.12
C THR A 104 16.32 1.90 -4.52
N TRP A 105 15.41 2.85 -4.38
CA TRP A 105 14.09 2.67 -3.78
C TRP A 105 12.99 3.24 -4.67
N SER A 106 11.81 2.63 -4.61
CA SER A 106 10.65 3.09 -5.37
C SER A 106 10.21 4.50 -4.97
N SER A 107 9.63 5.23 -5.91
CA SER A 107 9.01 6.53 -5.71
C SER A 107 7.79 6.66 -6.65
N PRO A 108 6.69 7.22 -6.17
CA PRO A 108 6.42 7.63 -4.78
C PRO A 108 6.29 6.45 -3.83
N GLU A 109 6.12 6.73 -2.53
CA GLU A 109 5.75 5.70 -1.55
C GLU A 109 4.39 5.10 -1.85
N GLN A 110 4.18 3.85 -1.39
CA GLN A 110 2.92 3.12 -1.53
C GLN A 110 2.21 3.05 -0.17
N MET A 111 0.88 3.22 -0.19
CA MET A 111 0.04 3.13 0.99
C MET A 111 -0.09 1.68 1.45
N VAL A 112 0.07 1.44 2.76
CA VAL A 112 -0.18 0.15 3.43
C VAL A 112 -1.42 0.25 4.31
N ALA A 113 -1.47 1.22 5.21
CA ALA A 113 -2.60 1.47 6.09
C ALA A 113 -2.93 2.97 6.06
N LYS A 114 -4.17 3.30 5.68
CA LYS A 114 -4.62 4.68 5.51
C LYS A 114 -5.49 5.10 6.68
N GLY A 115 -5.06 6.15 7.39
CA GLY A 115 -5.83 6.84 8.42
C GLY A 115 -6.54 8.09 7.90
N GLY A 116 -6.83 9.02 8.81
CA GLY A 116 -7.23 10.39 8.47
C GLY A 116 -8.72 10.64 8.36
N ASN A 117 -9.60 9.75 8.89
CA ASN A 117 -11.04 10.04 8.93
C ASN A 117 -11.44 11.07 10.01
N GLY A 118 -10.50 11.51 10.87
CA GLY A 118 -10.72 12.52 11.90
C GLY A 118 -11.57 12.08 13.11
N ILE A 119 -12.01 10.82 13.16
CA ILE A 119 -12.86 10.29 14.22
C ILE A 119 -11.99 9.51 15.20
N ALA A 120 -11.68 10.10 16.37
CA ALA A 120 -10.75 9.53 17.34
C ALA A 120 -11.09 8.11 17.82
N THR A 121 -12.37 7.75 17.84
CA THR A 121 -12.86 6.42 18.21
C THR A 121 -12.95 5.43 17.05
N SER A 122 -12.55 5.83 15.86
CA SER A 122 -12.54 4.97 14.67
C SER A 122 -11.19 4.31 14.47
N PHE A 123 -11.19 3.05 14.02
CA PHE A 123 -10.01 2.31 13.61
C PHE A 123 -9.21 3.06 12.55
N ASP A 124 -9.88 3.65 11.55
CA ASP A 124 -9.25 4.39 10.44
C ASP A 124 -8.92 5.85 10.79
N CYS A 125 -8.81 6.20 12.07
CA CYS A 125 -8.37 7.52 12.47
C CYS A 125 -6.87 7.72 12.19
N ALA A 126 -6.06 6.75 12.58
CA ALA A 126 -4.61 6.74 12.38
C ALA A 126 -4.06 5.32 12.42
N HIS A 127 -2.90 5.12 11.78
CA HIS A 127 -2.12 3.89 11.85
C HIS A 127 -0.65 4.24 11.99
N GLY A 128 0.05 3.63 12.96
CA GLY A 128 1.47 3.90 13.20
C GLY A 128 2.14 2.80 14.00
N ASP A 129 3.45 2.98 14.25
CA ASP A 129 4.28 2.05 15.03
C ASP A 129 4.29 0.63 14.44
N ALA A 130 4.57 0.52 13.13
CA ALA A 130 4.55 -0.74 12.42
C ALA A 130 5.62 -1.73 12.90
N ALA A 131 5.18 -2.90 13.37
CA ALA A 131 6.03 -4.07 13.59
C ALA A 131 5.79 -5.08 12.46
N VAL A 132 6.83 -5.44 11.71
CA VAL A 132 6.70 -6.22 10.47
C VAL A 132 7.55 -7.47 10.52
N VAL A 133 6.99 -8.58 10.05
CA VAL A 133 7.71 -9.86 9.88
C VAL A 133 7.35 -10.52 8.55
N VAL A 134 8.26 -11.34 8.04
CA VAL A 134 8.01 -12.21 6.87
C VAL A 134 8.05 -13.66 7.32
N ASP A 135 6.98 -14.41 7.07
CA ASP A 135 7.01 -15.86 7.20
C ASP A 135 7.85 -16.46 6.06
N LYS A 136 9.00 -16.97 6.38
CA LYS A 136 9.94 -17.54 5.40
C LYS A 136 9.36 -18.75 4.66
N LYS A 137 8.38 -19.45 5.22
CA LYS A 137 7.77 -20.62 4.60
C LYS A 137 6.77 -20.23 3.52
N SER A 138 5.78 -19.42 3.84
CA SER A 138 4.75 -18.97 2.92
C SER A 138 5.20 -17.77 2.06
N GLY A 139 6.03 -16.90 2.60
CA GLY A 139 6.37 -15.59 2.03
C GLY A 139 5.40 -14.48 2.44
N ARG A 140 4.38 -14.80 3.26
CA ARG A 140 3.44 -13.81 3.78
C ARG A 140 4.17 -12.76 4.61
N ILE A 141 3.89 -11.51 4.34
CA ILE A 141 4.28 -10.39 5.17
C ILE A 141 3.15 -10.12 6.15
N LEU A 142 3.46 -10.04 7.44
CA LEU A 142 2.54 -9.65 8.50
C LEU A 142 3.03 -8.36 9.13
N LEU A 143 2.13 -7.38 9.24
CA LEU A 143 2.35 -6.11 9.89
C LEU A 143 1.32 -5.92 11.00
N MET A 144 1.79 -5.64 12.21
CA MET A 144 0.97 -5.20 13.35
C MET A 144 1.25 -3.74 13.60
N CYS A 145 0.22 -2.97 13.98
CA CYS A 145 0.37 -1.54 14.26
C CYS A 145 -0.62 -1.06 15.33
N ALA A 146 -0.28 0.04 15.96
CA ALA A 146 -1.22 0.84 16.73
C ALA A 146 -2.18 1.53 15.76
N SER A 147 -3.47 1.61 16.12
CA SER A 147 -4.51 2.19 15.27
C SER A 147 -5.51 3.02 16.08
N GLY A 148 -6.32 3.82 15.36
CA GLY A 148 -7.33 4.69 15.96
C GLY A 148 -6.74 6.02 16.45
N GLY A 149 -7.57 6.79 17.16
CA GLY A 149 -7.19 8.13 17.64
C GLY A 149 -6.93 8.21 19.13
N ILE A 150 -6.81 7.07 19.83
CA ILE A 150 -6.47 7.02 21.26
C ILE A 150 -4.96 6.99 21.41
N GLY A 151 -4.40 7.99 22.07
CA GLY A 151 -2.96 8.07 22.29
C GLY A 151 -2.50 7.29 23.53
N TYR A 152 -1.17 7.15 23.67
CA TYR A 152 -0.54 6.42 24.78
C TYR A 152 -1.03 6.85 26.16
N TRP A 153 -1.14 8.16 26.43
CA TRP A 153 -1.57 8.67 27.74
C TRP A 153 -3.06 8.43 28.03
N GLU A 154 -3.88 8.41 27.00
CA GLU A 154 -5.30 8.10 27.11
C GLU A 154 -5.51 6.60 27.34
N SER A 155 -4.70 5.75 26.71
CA SER A 155 -4.73 4.30 26.94
C SER A 155 -4.37 3.91 28.38
N LYS A 156 -3.49 4.66 29.02
CA LYS A 156 -3.17 4.51 30.47
C LYS A 156 -4.34 4.82 31.39
N ARG A 157 -5.35 5.53 30.92
CA ARG A 157 -6.56 5.91 31.67
C ARG A 157 -7.74 4.98 31.41
N GLY A 158 -7.50 3.81 30.81
CA GLY A 158 -8.52 2.79 30.56
C GLY A 158 -9.20 2.86 29.20
N ASN A 159 -8.80 3.77 28.30
CA ASN A 159 -9.23 3.74 26.92
C ASN A 159 -8.37 2.73 26.14
N LEU A 160 -8.99 1.83 25.38
CA LEU A 160 -8.21 0.86 24.62
C LEU A 160 -7.53 1.52 23.42
N LEU A 161 -6.22 1.32 23.30
CA LEU A 161 -5.50 1.57 22.05
C LEU A 161 -5.90 0.47 21.05
N MET A 162 -6.40 0.86 19.90
CA MET A 162 -6.77 -0.11 18.87
C MET A 162 -5.53 -0.72 18.22
N MET A 163 -5.66 -1.97 17.80
CA MET A 163 -4.59 -2.70 17.14
C MET A 163 -5.02 -3.12 15.74
N GLY A 164 -4.19 -2.80 14.75
CA GLY A 164 -4.36 -3.20 13.37
C GLY A 164 -3.45 -4.37 13.00
N ARG A 165 -3.97 -5.30 12.20
CA ARG A 165 -3.23 -6.36 11.53
C ARG A 165 -3.38 -6.19 10.03
N TYR A 166 -2.27 -6.11 9.33
CA TYR A 166 -2.21 -6.06 7.88
C TYR A 166 -1.36 -7.20 7.36
N TYR A 167 -1.72 -7.78 6.22
CA TYR A 167 -0.90 -8.81 5.59
C TYR A 167 -0.90 -8.69 4.07
N SER A 168 0.16 -9.20 3.46
CA SER A 168 0.36 -9.30 2.02
C SER A 168 0.91 -10.67 1.67
N ASP A 169 0.34 -11.32 0.65
CA ASP A 169 0.78 -12.62 0.11
C ASP A 169 1.54 -12.48 -1.21
N ASP A 170 1.72 -11.26 -1.71
CA ASP A 170 2.29 -10.93 -3.02
C ASP A 170 3.46 -9.94 -2.92
N GLU A 171 4.20 -10.03 -1.81
CA GLU A 171 5.36 -9.18 -1.52
C GLU A 171 5.05 -7.69 -1.54
N GLY A 172 3.92 -7.31 -0.94
CA GLY A 172 3.53 -5.93 -0.71
C GLY A 172 2.83 -5.25 -1.89
N LYS A 173 2.40 -5.98 -2.93
CA LYS A 173 1.62 -5.39 -4.03
C LYS A 173 0.19 -5.09 -3.60
N THR A 174 -0.40 -6.00 -2.81
CA THR A 174 -1.72 -5.83 -2.21
C THR A 174 -1.68 -6.05 -0.71
N TRP A 175 -2.50 -5.33 0.04
CA TRP A 175 -2.59 -5.40 1.48
C TRP A 175 -4.03 -5.61 1.93
N TYR A 176 -4.22 -6.48 2.92
CA TYR A 176 -5.48 -6.73 3.61
C TYR A 176 -5.32 -6.31 5.05
N GLY A 177 -6.25 -5.49 5.56
CA GLY A 177 -6.21 -4.94 6.91
C GLY A 177 -7.45 -5.26 7.71
N GLU A 178 -7.29 -5.45 9.03
CA GLU A 178 -8.38 -5.68 9.97
C GLU A 178 -8.04 -5.17 11.36
N GLU A 179 -9.06 -4.81 12.12
CA GLU A 179 -8.94 -4.51 13.54
C GLU A 179 -8.87 -5.81 14.35
N VAL A 180 -7.88 -5.94 15.21
CA VAL A 180 -7.66 -7.11 16.06
C VAL A 180 -7.61 -6.77 17.56
N THR A 181 -8.12 -5.63 17.97
CA THR A 181 -8.08 -5.14 19.35
C THR A 181 -8.62 -6.18 20.34
N LYS A 182 -9.80 -6.77 20.06
CA LYS A 182 -10.44 -7.76 20.92
C LYS A 182 -9.72 -9.12 21.00
N GLN A 183 -8.79 -9.40 20.09
CA GLN A 183 -7.99 -10.62 20.12
C GLN A 183 -6.72 -10.45 20.97
N ILE A 184 -6.38 -9.21 21.34
CA ILE A 184 -5.15 -8.88 22.07
C ILE A 184 -5.43 -8.53 23.54
N TYR A 185 -6.60 -7.92 23.82
CA TYR A 185 -6.99 -7.51 25.18
C TYR A 185 -8.02 -8.43 25.82
#